data_421bee8077b26e75f86714aadc45eced
#
_entry.id   421bee8077b26e75f86714aadc45eced
#
_cell.length_a   1.000
_cell.length_b   1.000
_cell.length_c   1.000
_cell.angle_alpha   90.00
_cell.angle_beta   90.00
_cell.angle_gamma   90.00
#
_symmetry.space_group_name_H-M   'P 1'
#
loop_
_entity.id
_entity.type
_entity.pdbx_description
1 polymer ?
#
loop_
_entity_poly.entity_id
_entity_poly.type
_entity_poly.pdbx_seq_one_letter_code
_entity_poly.pdbx_strand_id
1 'polypeptide(L)'
;LQAGALRPWEGTGSYYEEPHLASFLGRVNYTYDDRYVLTVNARTDASSKFGANHKWGFFPSVSAAWNVSSEQFMKQITWIDNLKLRLGYGLAGNQGGIDSYTTMNLVRPNGVAPVGNSPVVTYETLRNINPDLKWEVKHTFNAGFDVGFYGNRLLLSVNYYNSKTTDMLYNYRVSVPPFTYNTLLANIGSMRNSGTEISVGITPLKTKDMELNINANITFQKNKLLSLNGMYNGEYISASEYTVIAGLDGAGFHGGYNNIVYQIVGQPLGVFYLPHCTGLVPDGNGGYKYEIADLNGGGVNLEDGEDRYVAGQAMPKTLLGSNISFRYKRFDVSLQINGAFGHKIYNGTSLTYMNMNILPDYNVMEEAPRQMIKDQTATDYWLEDGDYINFDYLTVGYDVPLKNTKFLHNMRLAFTINNLGTISGYSGLTPLINSMTVDSTLGVDDKRTYPLSRTYTLSLSLNF
;
A
#
# COMPACT_ATOMS: atom_id res chain seq x y z
N LEU A 1 -28.02 20.80 -3.15
CA LEU A 1 -28.32 22.19 -3.44
C LEU A 1 -27.19 23.08 -2.89
N GLN A 2 -26.43 23.72 -3.78
CA GLN A 2 -25.44 24.72 -3.35
C GLN A 2 -26.17 26.03 -2.97
N ALA A 3 -26.19 26.32 -1.69
CA ALA A 3 -26.53 27.64 -1.20
C ALA A 3 -25.26 28.51 -1.22
N GLY A 4 -25.33 29.78 -1.58
CA GLY A 4 -24.14 30.65 -1.58
C GLY A 4 -23.49 30.89 -2.95
N ALA A 5 -24.19 30.60 -4.03
CA ALA A 5 -23.71 30.92 -5.38
C ALA A 5 -23.37 32.41 -5.58
N LEU A 6 -24.01 33.29 -4.82
CA LEU A 6 -23.74 34.73 -4.81
C LEU A 6 -22.59 35.14 -3.86
N ARG A 7 -22.13 34.17 -3.02
CA ARG A 7 -21.03 34.37 -2.06
C ARG A 7 -20.12 33.18 -2.06
N PRO A 8 -19.44 32.87 -3.18
CA PRO A 8 -18.62 31.66 -3.34
C PRO A 8 -17.46 31.59 -2.34
N TRP A 9 -17.04 32.70 -1.78
CA TRP A 9 -15.98 32.75 -0.77
C TRP A 9 -16.42 32.36 0.66
N GLU A 10 -17.72 32.21 0.91
CA GLU A 10 -18.22 31.82 2.24
C GLU A 10 -18.26 30.31 2.47
N GLY A 11 -17.79 29.50 1.49
CA GLY A 11 -17.59 28.07 1.65
C GLY A 11 -18.84 27.21 1.89
N THR A 12 -20.04 27.72 1.54
CA THR A 12 -21.28 26.93 1.63
C THR A 12 -21.43 26.04 0.40
N GLY A 13 -21.62 24.76 0.58
CA GLY A 13 -21.82 23.80 -0.50
C GLY A 13 -22.51 22.52 -0.03
N SER A 14 -23.12 21.82 -0.97
CA SER A 14 -23.62 20.46 -0.79
C SER A 14 -23.04 19.58 -1.88
N TYR A 15 -22.82 18.32 -1.54
CA TYR A 15 -22.24 17.34 -2.42
C TYR A 15 -23.18 16.16 -2.58
N TYR A 16 -23.34 15.67 -3.81
CA TYR A 16 -24.13 14.49 -4.13
C TYR A 16 -23.43 13.68 -5.21
N GLU A 17 -23.20 12.41 -4.95
CA GLU A 17 -22.66 11.46 -5.90
C GLU A 17 -23.59 10.28 -6.12
N GLU A 18 -23.74 9.88 -7.39
CA GLU A 18 -24.51 8.71 -7.78
C GLU A 18 -23.79 7.97 -8.94
N PRO A 19 -22.73 7.20 -8.63
CA PRO A 19 -22.08 6.37 -9.64
C PRO A 19 -22.93 5.14 -9.96
N HIS A 20 -23.09 4.83 -11.25
CA HIS A 20 -23.75 3.64 -11.72
C HIS A 20 -22.74 2.63 -12.26
N LEU A 21 -22.90 1.37 -11.87
CA LEU A 21 -22.09 0.24 -12.33
C LEU A 21 -23.02 -0.87 -12.83
N ALA A 22 -22.78 -1.37 -14.04
CA ALA A 22 -23.44 -2.55 -14.57
C ALA A 22 -22.40 -3.61 -14.91
N SER A 23 -22.64 -4.88 -14.55
CA SER A 23 -21.70 -5.96 -14.72
C SER A 23 -22.38 -7.21 -15.25
N PHE A 24 -21.76 -7.85 -16.26
CA PHE A 24 -22.12 -9.17 -16.74
C PHE A 24 -20.94 -10.10 -16.62
N LEU A 25 -21.18 -11.31 -16.14
CA LEU A 25 -20.14 -12.32 -15.97
C LEU A 25 -20.60 -13.69 -16.47
N GLY A 26 -19.68 -14.44 -17.05
CA GLY A 26 -19.86 -15.83 -17.42
C GLY A 26 -18.65 -16.64 -17.01
N ARG A 27 -18.85 -17.85 -16.51
CA ARG A 27 -17.79 -18.78 -16.13
C ARG A 27 -18.09 -20.17 -16.68
N VAL A 28 -17.07 -20.79 -17.25
CA VAL A 28 -17.07 -22.20 -17.64
C VAL A 28 -15.94 -22.90 -16.90
N ASN A 29 -16.29 -23.95 -16.16
CA ASN A 29 -15.32 -24.86 -15.54
C ASN A 29 -15.44 -26.22 -16.23
N TYR A 30 -14.33 -26.73 -16.72
CA TYR A 30 -14.25 -28.04 -17.31
C TYR A 30 -13.22 -28.87 -16.58
N THR A 31 -13.62 -30.05 -16.09
CA THR A 31 -12.74 -31.00 -15.43
C THR A 31 -12.77 -32.30 -16.21
N TYR A 32 -11.58 -32.76 -16.61
CA TYR A 32 -11.42 -34.00 -17.30
C TYR A 32 -10.68 -35.01 -16.40
N ASP A 33 -11.34 -36.16 -16.14
CA ASP A 33 -10.85 -37.30 -15.38
C ASP A 33 -10.24 -36.91 -14.00
N ASP A 34 -10.80 -35.87 -13.35
CA ASP A 34 -10.30 -35.29 -12.10
C ASP A 34 -8.81 -34.89 -12.12
N ARG A 35 -8.18 -34.86 -13.29
CA ARG A 35 -6.76 -34.56 -13.51
C ARG A 35 -6.54 -33.17 -14.07
N TYR A 36 -7.30 -32.82 -15.09
CA TYR A 36 -7.11 -31.56 -15.81
C TYR A 36 -8.32 -30.67 -15.57
N VAL A 37 -8.07 -29.49 -15.07
CA VAL A 37 -9.11 -28.50 -14.80
C VAL A 37 -8.82 -27.26 -15.63
N LEU A 38 -9.80 -26.84 -16.44
CA LEU A 38 -9.76 -25.60 -17.20
C LEU A 38 -10.89 -24.69 -16.74
N THR A 39 -10.55 -23.45 -16.39
CA THR A 39 -11.54 -22.42 -16.06
C THR A 39 -11.39 -21.26 -17.00
N VAL A 40 -12.47 -20.87 -17.64
CA VAL A 40 -12.55 -19.66 -18.48
C VAL A 40 -13.59 -18.74 -17.87
N ASN A 41 -13.21 -17.48 -17.62
CA ASN A 41 -14.14 -16.45 -17.18
C ASN A 41 -14.15 -15.33 -18.22
N ALA A 42 -15.33 -14.77 -18.41
CA ALA A 42 -15.52 -13.54 -19.17
C ALA A 42 -16.35 -12.57 -18.31
N ARG A 43 -15.82 -11.38 -18.10
CA ARG A 43 -16.52 -10.31 -17.39
C ARG A 43 -16.48 -9.03 -18.20
N THR A 44 -17.61 -8.37 -18.29
CA THR A 44 -17.70 -7.02 -18.84
C THR A 44 -18.39 -6.11 -17.84
N ASP A 45 -17.79 -4.94 -17.62
CA ASP A 45 -18.27 -3.94 -16.66
C ASP A 45 -18.44 -2.60 -17.38
N ALA A 46 -19.53 -1.90 -17.05
CA ALA A 46 -19.75 -0.53 -17.47
C ALA A 46 -19.85 0.38 -16.26
N SER A 47 -19.21 1.55 -16.30
CA SER A 47 -19.29 2.55 -15.25
C SER A 47 -19.62 3.93 -15.81
N SER A 48 -20.47 4.65 -15.08
CA SER A 48 -20.82 6.04 -15.40
C SER A 48 -19.67 7.03 -15.18
N LYS A 49 -18.60 6.61 -14.49
CA LYS A 49 -17.42 7.43 -14.22
C LYS A 49 -16.55 7.67 -15.46
N PHE A 50 -16.64 6.78 -16.46
CA PHE A 50 -15.81 6.86 -17.67
C PHE A 50 -16.44 7.71 -18.77
N GLY A 51 -15.59 8.12 -19.71
CA GLY A 51 -15.99 8.86 -20.89
C GLY A 51 -16.99 8.11 -21.76
N ALA A 52 -17.71 8.86 -22.59
CA ALA A 52 -18.79 8.32 -23.41
C ALA A 52 -18.32 7.17 -24.33
N ASN A 53 -17.05 7.22 -24.75
CA ASN A 53 -16.47 6.26 -25.70
C ASN A 53 -15.99 4.96 -25.03
N HIS A 54 -15.74 4.95 -23.69
CA HIS A 54 -15.04 3.86 -23.01
C HIS A 54 -15.70 3.44 -21.69
N LYS A 55 -17.03 3.53 -21.60
CA LYS A 55 -17.77 3.10 -20.39
C LYS A 55 -17.63 1.62 -20.10
N TRP A 56 -17.55 0.79 -21.15
CA TRP A 56 -17.46 -0.66 -21.04
C TRP A 56 -16.01 -1.13 -21.06
N GLY A 57 -15.66 -2.01 -20.12
CA GLY A 57 -14.41 -2.76 -20.07
C GLY A 57 -14.68 -4.27 -20.20
N PHE A 58 -13.79 -5.01 -20.88
CA PHE A 58 -13.86 -6.46 -21.00
C PHE A 58 -12.65 -7.11 -20.37
N PHE A 59 -12.87 -8.01 -19.41
CA PHE A 59 -11.85 -8.59 -18.54
C PHE A 59 -11.94 -10.13 -18.58
N PRO A 60 -11.37 -10.78 -19.60
CA PRO A 60 -11.31 -12.23 -19.68
C PRO A 60 -10.22 -12.79 -18.77
N SER A 61 -10.39 -14.04 -18.34
CA SER A 61 -9.34 -14.81 -17.71
C SER A 61 -9.43 -16.28 -18.03
N VAL A 62 -8.29 -16.95 -18.08
CA VAL A 62 -8.15 -18.39 -18.25
C VAL A 62 -7.20 -18.93 -17.21
N SER A 63 -7.54 -20.06 -16.63
CA SER A 63 -6.64 -20.81 -15.76
C SER A 63 -6.73 -22.30 -16.02
N ALA A 64 -5.60 -22.96 -15.93
CA ALA A 64 -5.47 -24.40 -16.03
C ALA A 64 -4.81 -24.95 -14.78
N ALA A 65 -5.27 -26.12 -14.34
CA ALA A 65 -4.63 -26.86 -13.26
C ALA A 65 -4.50 -28.33 -13.66
N TRP A 66 -3.38 -28.91 -13.27
CA TRP A 66 -3.09 -30.32 -13.43
C TRP A 66 -2.89 -30.98 -12.07
N ASN A 67 -3.80 -31.88 -11.71
CA ASN A 67 -3.71 -32.71 -10.52
C ASN A 67 -2.78 -33.88 -10.80
N VAL A 68 -1.48 -33.66 -10.68
CA VAL A 68 -0.42 -34.64 -11.00
C VAL A 68 -0.55 -35.88 -10.13
N SER A 69 -0.94 -35.70 -8.86
CA SER A 69 -1.16 -36.82 -7.92
C SER A 69 -2.24 -37.80 -8.38
N SER A 70 -3.15 -37.40 -9.28
CA SER A 70 -4.16 -38.29 -9.86
C SER A 70 -3.61 -39.18 -10.98
N GLU A 71 -2.37 -38.96 -11.45
CA GLU A 71 -1.74 -39.73 -12.52
C GLU A 71 -1.28 -41.11 -12.03
N GLN A 72 -1.27 -42.09 -12.95
CA GLN A 72 -0.92 -43.45 -12.60
C GLN A 72 0.53 -43.61 -12.11
N PHE A 73 1.46 -42.84 -12.68
CA PHE A 73 2.87 -42.87 -12.28
C PHE A 73 3.10 -42.31 -10.86
N MET A 74 2.19 -41.47 -10.35
CA MET A 74 2.27 -40.94 -8.99
C MET A 74 1.81 -41.92 -7.92
N LYS A 75 0.98 -42.91 -8.25
CA LYS A 75 0.44 -43.89 -7.30
C LYS A 75 1.51 -44.71 -6.57
N GLN A 76 2.71 -44.81 -7.13
CA GLN A 76 3.84 -45.51 -6.51
C GLN A 76 4.58 -44.64 -5.49
N ILE A 77 4.32 -43.29 -5.48
CA ILE A 77 4.98 -42.33 -4.61
C ILE A 77 4.09 -42.07 -3.41
N THR A 78 4.21 -42.87 -2.37
CA THR A 78 3.29 -42.88 -1.22
C THR A 78 3.52 -41.73 -0.21
N TRP A 79 4.63 -41.03 -0.31
CA TRP A 79 4.94 -39.88 0.57
C TRP A 79 4.45 -38.54 0.06
N ILE A 80 3.96 -38.46 -1.19
CA ILE A 80 3.27 -37.33 -1.76
C ILE A 80 1.77 -37.62 -1.79
N ASP A 81 0.98 -36.86 -1.02
CA ASP A 81 -0.47 -37.03 -0.95
C ASP A 81 -1.19 -36.25 -2.03
N ASN A 82 -0.68 -35.08 -2.32
CA ASN A 82 -1.23 -34.16 -3.31
C ASN A 82 -0.11 -33.44 -4.04
N LEU A 83 -0.21 -33.34 -5.35
CA LEU A 83 0.63 -32.47 -6.18
C LEU A 83 -0.22 -31.89 -7.29
N LYS A 84 -0.33 -30.57 -7.30
CA LYS A 84 -1.13 -29.80 -8.25
C LYS A 84 -0.29 -28.69 -8.85
N LEU A 85 -0.24 -28.61 -10.17
CA LEU A 85 0.35 -27.49 -10.91
C LEU A 85 -0.77 -26.53 -11.36
N ARG A 86 -0.48 -25.24 -11.35
CA ARG A 86 -1.44 -24.20 -11.70
C ARG A 86 -0.80 -23.16 -12.61
N LEU A 87 -1.53 -22.78 -13.67
CA LEU A 87 -1.20 -21.67 -14.55
C LEU A 87 -2.44 -20.80 -14.72
N GLY A 88 -2.26 -19.51 -14.82
CA GLY A 88 -3.36 -18.59 -15.05
C GLY A 88 -2.90 -17.29 -15.71
N TYR A 89 -3.78 -16.75 -16.53
CA TYR A 89 -3.65 -15.41 -17.06
C TYR A 89 -5.01 -14.72 -17.06
N GLY A 90 -5.04 -13.47 -16.62
CA GLY A 90 -6.30 -12.74 -16.58
C GLY A 90 -6.11 -11.22 -16.57
N LEU A 91 -7.17 -10.56 -16.98
CA LEU A 91 -7.30 -9.11 -16.96
C LEU A 91 -8.25 -8.69 -15.84
N ALA A 92 -7.93 -7.59 -15.18
CA ALA A 92 -8.79 -6.94 -14.20
C ALA A 92 -8.83 -5.43 -14.45
N GLY A 93 -10.02 -4.86 -14.45
CA GLY A 93 -10.23 -3.42 -14.59
C GLY A 93 -10.22 -2.72 -13.22
N ASN A 94 -9.69 -1.51 -13.17
CA ASN A 94 -9.75 -0.63 -12.01
C ASN A 94 -10.34 0.73 -12.41
N GLN A 95 -11.24 1.26 -11.58
CA GLN A 95 -11.85 2.59 -11.69
C GLN A 95 -11.62 3.45 -10.43
N GLY A 96 -10.80 2.97 -9.49
CA GLY A 96 -10.62 3.59 -8.18
C GLY A 96 -9.99 4.99 -8.21
N GLY A 97 -9.27 5.32 -9.29
CA GLY A 97 -8.65 6.64 -9.46
C GLY A 97 -9.53 7.70 -10.13
N ILE A 98 -10.82 7.44 -10.34
CA ILE A 98 -11.75 8.37 -11.00
C ILE A 98 -12.89 8.72 -10.06
N ASP A 99 -13.05 10.02 -9.80
CA ASP A 99 -14.20 10.54 -9.08
C ASP A 99 -15.44 10.55 -9.98
N SER A 100 -16.62 10.57 -9.35
CA SER A 100 -17.89 10.76 -10.08
C SER A 100 -17.86 12.09 -10.85
N TYR A 101 -18.47 12.08 -12.02
CA TYR A 101 -18.59 13.26 -12.88
C TYR A 101 -17.26 13.82 -13.44
N THR A 102 -16.14 13.09 -13.32
CA THR A 102 -14.83 13.53 -13.84
C THR A 102 -14.84 13.79 -15.35
N THR A 103 -15.68 13.07 -16.08
CA THR A 103 -15.84 13.23 -17.54
C THR A 103 -16.88 14.28 -17.96
N MET A 104 -17.49 14.99 -16.99
CA MET A 104 -18.45 16.03 -17.25
C MET A 104 -17.81 17.42 -17.13
N ASN A 105 -18.30 18.34 -17.98
CA ASN A 105 -17.90 19.76 -17.88
C ASN A 105 -18.63 20.41 -16.72
N LEU A 106 -17.94 20.49 -15.60
CA LEU A 106 -18.43 21.13 -14.39
C LEU A 106 -17.81 22.52 -14.26
N VAL A 107 -18.64 23.47 -13.85
CA VAL A 107 -18.22 24.83 -13.56
C VAL A 107 -18.56 25.18 -12.11
N ARG A 108 -17.77 26.05 -11.51
CA ARG A 108 -18.04 26.60 -10.18
C ARG A 108 -18.08 28.13 -10.22
N PRO A 109 -18.81 28.78 -9.31
CA PRO A 109 -18.70 30.20 -9.13
C PRO A 109 -17.27 30.60 -8.75
N ASN A 110 -16.72 31.63 -9.42
CA ASN A 110 -15.38 32.13 -9.15
C ASN A 110 -15.40 33.66 -9.16
N GLY A 111 -15.86 34.26 -8.04
CA GLY A 111 -15.89 35.71 -7.86
C GLY A 111 -17.06 36.39 -8.57
N VAL A 112 -16.93 37.71 -8.71
CA VAL A 112 -17.94 38.62 -9.27
C VAL A 112 -17.24 39.59 -10.20
N ALA A 113 -17.77 39.76 -11.39
CA ALA A 113 -17.33 40.78 -12.34
C ALA A 113 -18.40 41.87 -12.54
N PRO A 114 -18.02 43.15 -12.69
CA PRO A 114 -18.95 44.19 -13.02
C PRO A 114 -19.38 44.09 -14.51
N VAL A 115 -20.68 44.01 -14.74
CA VAL A 115 -21.25 44.09 -16.09
C VAL A 115 -22.18 45.31 -16.08
N GLY A 116 -21.71 46.41 -16.67
CA GLY A 116 -22.34 47.71 -16.47
C GLY A 116 -22.26 48.11 -14.99
N ASN A 117 -23.41 48.46 -14.39
CA ASN A 117 -23.52 48.86 -12.97
C ASN A 117 -23.94 47.69 -12.06
N SER A 118 -23.99 46.45 -12.55
CA SER A 118 -24.45 45.30 -11.77
C SER A 118 -23.32 44.26 -11.56
N PRO A 119 -23.13 43.77 -10.33
CA PRO A 119 -22.23 42.67 -10.10
C PRO A 119 -22.84 41.36 -10.62
N VAL A 120 -22.09 40.62 -11.45
CA VAL A 120 -22.51 39.36 -12.03
C VAL A 120 -21.53 38.26 -11.55
N VAL A 121 -22.07 37.13 -11.08
CA VAL A 121 -21.26 35.98 -10.66
C VAL A 121 -20.54 35.42 -11.89
N THR A 122 -19.23 35.28 -11.77
CA THR A 122 -18.38 34.60 -12.77
C THR A 122 -18.26 33.12 -12.47
N TYR A 123 -18.01 32.32 -13.51
CA TYR A 123 -17.83 30.88 -13.40
C TYR A 123 -16.52 30.46 -14.04
N GLU A 124 -15.83 29.49 -13.42
CA GLU A 124 -14.66 28.85 -14.00
C GLU A 124 -14.88 27.36 -14.20
N THR A 125 -14.17 26.79 -15.15
CA THR A 125 -14.15 25.34 -15.37
C THR A 125 -13.34 24.67 -14.27
N LEU A 126 -13.87 23.60 -13.68
CA LEU A 126 -13.20 22.86 -12.59
C LEU A 126 -12.01 22.04 -13.07
N ARG A 127 -12.04 21.56 -14.32
CA ARG A 127 -11.04 20.64 -14.88
C ARG A 127 -11.14 20.55 -16.39
N ASN A 128 -10.10 20.03 -17.04
CA ASN A 128 -10.19 19.61 -18.42
C ASN A 128 -10.97 18.30 -18.53
N ILE A 129 -11.85 18.21 -19.53
CA ILE A 129 -12.62 17.00 -19.80
C ILE A 129 -11.77 16.06 -20.65
N ASN A 130 -11.80 14.77 -20.32
CA ASN A 130 -11.26 13.71 -21.17
C ASN A 130 -12.38 12.70 -21.51
N PRO A 131 -12.98 12.79 -22.71
CA PRO A 131 -14.04 11.86 -23.14
C PRO A 131 -13.53 10.43 -23.38
N ASP A 132 -12.21 10.24 -23.49
CA ASP A 132 -11.54 8.97 -23.75
C ASP A 132 -11.01 8.31 -22.47
N LEU A 133 -11.40 8.81 -21.28
CA LEU A 133 -11.11 8.14 -20.03
C LEU A 133 -11.69 6.73 -20.03
N LYS A 134 -10.81 5.77 -19.74
CA LYS A 134 -11.10 4.34 -19.75
C LYS A 134 -10.58 3.63 -18.51
N TRP A 135 -10.90 2.35 -18.40
CA TRP A 135 -10.42 1.50 -17.31
C TRP A 135 -8.90 1.35 -17.33
N GLU A 136 -8.27 1.46 -16.15
CA GLU A 136 -6.94 0.89 -15.98
C GLU A 136 -7.03 -0.62 -16.10
N VAL A 137 -6.11 -1.25 -16.81
CA VAL A 137 -6.13 -2.70 -17.02
C VAL A 137 -4.89 -3.34 -16.42
N LYS A 138 -5.13 -4.25 -15.46
CA LYS A 138 -4.10 -5.09 -14.87
C LYS A 138 -4.08 -6.45 -15.54
N HIS A 139 -3.00 -6.74 -16.25
CA HIS A 139 -2.70 -8.03 -16.86
C HIS A 139 -1.90 -8.85 -15.86
N THR A 140 -2.38 -10.01 -15.46
CA THR A 140 -1.70 -10.85 -14.47
C THR A 140 -1.46 -12.24 -14.99
N PHE A 141 -0.20 -12.66 -15.00
CA PHE A 141 0.23 -14.04 -15.19
C PHE A 141 0.55 -14.64 -13.82
N ASN A 142 0.07 -15.86 -13.57
CA ASN A 142 0.34 -16.65 -12.37
C ASN A 142 0.81 -18.05 -12.76
N ALA A 143 1.81 -18.55 -12.05
CA ALA A 143 2.26 -19.94 -12.13
C ALA A 143 2.56 -20.44 -10.72
N GLY A 144 2.10 -21.63 -10.37
CA GLY A 144 2.31 -22.15 -9.03
C GLY A 144 2.11 -23.64 -8.92
N PHE A 145 2.48 -24.16 -7.78
CA PHE A 145 2.22 -25.55 -7.42
C PHE A 145 1.82 -25.66 -5.94
N ASP A 146 1.03 -26.68 -5.66
CA ASP A 146 0.65 -27.08 -4.31
C ASP A 146 1.09 -28.54 -4.12
N VAL A 147 1.73 -28.84 -3.01
CA VAL A 147 2.16 -30.19 -2.67
C VAL A 147 1.90 -30.50 -1.20
N GLY A 148 1.38 -31.69 -0.95
CA GLY A 148 1.14 -32.23 0.38
C GLY A 148 1.95 -33.50 0.59
N PHE A 149 2.51 -33.65 1.78
CA PHE A 149 3.39 -34.79 2.15
C PHE A 149 2.93 -35.43 3.46
N TYR A 150 3.15 -36.74 3.58
CA TYR A 150 3.03 -37.53 4.82
C TYR A 150 1.62 -37.40 5.47
N GLY A 151 0.57 -37.68 4.69
CA GLY A 151 -0.81 -37.51 5.13
C GLY A 151 -1.20 -36.05 5.32
N ASN A 152 -0.69 -35.19 4.45
CA ASN A 152 -0.89 -33.72 4.48
C ASN A 152 -0.38 -33.05 5.78
N ARG A 153 0.59 -33.68 6.47
CA ARG A 153 1.25 -33.05 7.63
C ARG A 153 2.19 -31.92 7.25
N LEU A 154 2.70 -31.93 6.04
CA LEU A 154 3.46 -30.84 5.45
C LEU A 154 2.77 -30.43 4.16
N LEU A 155 2.32 -29.20 4.10
CA LEU A 155 1.72 -28.55 2.94
C LEU A 155 2.65 -27.43 2.48
N LEU A 156 2.95 -27.40 1.18
CA LEU A 156 3.72 -26.34 0.57
C LEU A 156 2.96 -25.82 -0.66
N SER A 157 2.76 -24.51 -0.71
CA SER A 157 2.26 -23.81 -1.88
C SER A 157 3.27 -22.76 -2.31
N VAL A 158 3.63 -22.75 -3.59
CA VAL A 158 4.49 -21.73 -4.18
C VAL A 158 3.73 -21.12 -5.35
N ASN A 159 3.67 -19.81 -5.39
CA ASN A 159 3.02 -19.07 -6.44
C ASN A 159 3.92 -17.92 -6.92
N TYR A 160 4.16 -17.85 -8.21
CA TYR A 160 4.82 -16.73 -8.87
C TYR A 160 3.78 -15.90 -9.61
N TYR A 161 3.81 -14.60 -9.45
CA TYR A 161 2.97 -13.68 -10.22
C TYR A 161 3.80 -12.61 -10.92
N ASN A 162 3.32 -12.19 -12.09
CA ASN A 162 3.82 -11.03 -12.82
C ASN A 162 2.62 -10.27 -13.38
N SER A 163 2.43 -9.06 -12.86
CA SER A 163 1.33 -8.18 -13.25
C SER A 163 1.87 -6.92 -13.90
N LYS A 164 1.32 -6.57 -15.05
CA LYS A 164 1.53 -5.26 -15.70
C LYS A 164 0.21 -4.50 -15.71
N THR A 165 0.19 -3.34 -15.06
CA THR A 165 -0.91 -2.38 -15.18
C THR A 165 -0.60 -1.44 -16.33
N THR A 166 -1.54 -1.30 -17.25
CA THR A 166 -1.51 -0.37 -18.40
C THR A 166 -2.65 0.61 -18.26
N ASP A 167 -2.60 1.67 -19.05
CA ASP A 167 -3.62 2.71 -19.03
C ASP A 167 -3.85 3.29 -17.62
N MET A 168 -2.77 3.44 -16.83
CA MET A 168 -2.85 4.02 -15.51
C MET A 168 -3.35 5.45 -15.57
N LEU A 169 -4.27 5.77 -14.69
CA LEU A 169 -4.82 7.11 -14.53
C LEU A 169 -3.81 8.00 -13.83
N TYR A 170 -3.50 9.13 -14.44
CA TYR A 170 -2.61 10.12 -13.88
C TYR A 170 -2.99 11.53 -14.31
N ASN A 171 -2.75 12.52 -13.43
CA ASN A 171 -2.98 13.92 -13.72
C ASN A 171 -1.73 14.52 -14.39
N TYR A 172 -1.83 14.77 -15.68
CA TYR A 172 -0.75 15.38 -16.47
C TYR A 172 -0.84 16.90 -16.42
N ARG A 173 0.30 17.58 -16.30
CA ARG A 173 0.36 19.02 -16.53
C ARG A 173 0.27 19.28 -18.04
N VAL A 174 -0.61 20.19 -18.42
CA VAL A 174 -0.87 20.58 -19.80
C VAL A 174 -0.79 22.09 -19.97
N SER A 175 -0.50 22.53 -21.18
CA SER A 175 -0.37 23.96 -21.49
C SER A 175 -1.73 24.65 -21.50
N VAL A 176 -1.80 25.85 -20.99
CA VAL A 176 -2.98 26.74 -21.05
C VAL A 176 -2.55 27.98 -21.85
N PRO A 177 -3.11 28.22 -23.06
CA PRO A 177 -3.93 27.38 -23.91
C PRO A 177 -3.13 26.22 -24.55
N PRO A 178 -3.71 25.21 -25.23
CA PRO A 178 -5.11 25.15 -25.66
C PRO A 178 -6.09 24.60 -24.61
N PHE A 179 -5.57 23.99 -23.52
CA PHE A 179 -6.43 23.52 -22.44
C PHE A 179 -6.96 24.68 -21.60
N THR A 180 -8.12 24.48 -20.97
CA THR A 180 -8.75 25.50 -20.11
C THR A 180 -8.23 25.45 -18.68
N TYR A 181 -7.63 24.31 -18.28
CA TYR A 181 -7.06 24.06 -16.96
C TYR A 181 -5.66 23.44 -17.11
N ASN A 182 -4.78 23.66 -16.15
CA ASN A 182 -3.38 23.27 -16.26
C ASN A 182 -3.10 21.77 -15.98
N THR A 183 -4.15 20.97 -15.72
CA THR A 183 -4.04 19.53 -15.54
C THR A 183 -5.09 18.77 -16.35
N LEU A 184 -4.72 17.59 -16.83
CA LEU A 184 -5.58 16.67 -17.57
C LEU A 184 -5.44 15.27 -16.98
N LEU A 185 -6.55 14.66 -16.56
CA LEU A 185 -6.55 13.24 -16.20
C LEU A 185 -6.57 12.38 -17.46
N ALA A 186 -5.59 11.51 -17.63
CA ALA A 186 -5.48 10.64 -18.81
C ALA A 186 -4.92 9.25 -18.47
N ASN A 187 -5.22 8.26 -19.34
CA ASN A 187 -4.80 6.86 -19.19
C ASN A 187 -3.51 6.61 -19.99
N ILE A 188 -2.35 6.95 -19.45
CA ILE A 188 -1.10 6.83 -20.20
C ILE A 188 -0.03 6.03 -19.44
N GLY A 189 -0.06 6.06 -18.12
CA GLY A 189 0.95 5.42 -17.27
C GLY A 189 0.95 3.90 -17.35
N SER A 190 2.06 3.30 -16.94
CA SER A 190 2.17 1.85 -16.75
C SER A 190 3.13 1.48 -15.64
N MET A 191 2.82 0.39 -14.92
CA MET A 191 3.66 -0.16 -13.87
C MET A 191 3.68 -1.69 -13.91
N ARG A 192 4.69 -2.28 -13.28
CA ARG A 192 4.83 -3.73 -13.12
C ARG A 192 4.94 -4.09 -11.65
N ASN A 193 4.23 -5.15 -11.26
CA ASN A 193 4.37 -5.82 -9.97
C ASN A 193 4.67 -7.29 -10.22
N SER A 194 5.68 -7.84 -9.57
CA SER A 194 6.02 -9.25 -9.64
C SER A 194 6.45 -9.76 -8.27
N GLY A 195 6.26 -11.04 -8.03
CA GLY A 195 6.67 -11.61 -6.76
C GLY A 195 6.48 -13.12 -6.71
N THR A 196 7.02 -13.68 -5.64
CA THR A 196 6.89 -15.10 -5.29
C THR A 196 6.30 -15.18 -3.89
N GLU A 197 5.25 -15.95 -3.77
CA GLU A 197 4.56 -16.25 -2.52
C GLU A 197 4.78 -17.71 -2.16
N ILE A 198 5.26 -17.97 -0.96
CA ILE A 198 5.50 -19.30 -0.43
C ILE A 198 4.66 -19.44 0.84
N SER A 199 3.80 -20.45 0.87
CA SER A 199 3.00 -20.80 2.06
C SER A 199 3.37 -22.21 2.50
N VAL A 200 3.61 -22.37 3.80
CA VAL A 200 3.97 -23.64 4.43
C VAL A 200 3.01 -23.90 5.58
N GLY A 201 2.37 -25.06 5.57
CA GLY A 201 1.58 -25.57 6.68
C GLY A 201 2.24 -26.85 7.21
N ILE A 202 2.55 -26.89 8.51
CA ILE A 202 3.20 -28.05 9.13
C ILE A 202 2.39 -28.47 10.35
N THR A 203 2.07 -29.77 10.43
CA THR A 203 1.50 -30.41 11.63
C THR A 203 2.50 -31.44 12.17
N PRO A 204 3.59 -30.98 12.85
CA PRO A 204 4.68 -31.87 13.25
C PRO A 204 4.26 -32.83 14.38
N LEU A 205 3.27 -32.42 15.18
CA LEU A 205 2.75 -33.21 16.28
C LEU A 205 1.24 -33.33 16.15
N LYS A 206 0.73 -34.57 16.03
CA LYS A 206 -0.69 -34.88 16.04
C LYS A 206 -0.91 -36.20 16.74
N THR A 207 -1.47 -36.11 17.94
CA THR A 207 -1.85 -37.27 18.79
C THR A 207 -3.30 -37.06 19.23
N LYS A 208 -3.85 -37.98 20.02
CA LYS A 208 -5.18 -37.84 20.59
C LYS A 208 -5.31 -36.59 21.47
N ASP A 209 -4.27 -36.28 22.24
CA ASP A 209 -4.28 -35.24 23.25
C ASP A 209 -3.51 -33.97 22.84
N MET A 210 -2.63 -34.04 21.83
CA MET A 210 -1.77 -32.94 21.41
C MET A 210 -1.84 -32.70 19.91
N GLU A 211 -1.86 -31.44 19.53
CA GLU A 211 -1.74 -31.02 18.13
C GLU A 211 -0.98 -29.69 18.05
N LEU A 212 0.07 -29.67 17.22
CA LEU A 212 0.80 -28.46 16.90
C LEU A 212 0.65 -28.18 15.41
N ASN A 213 0.13 -27.00 15.07
CA ASN A 213 0.03 -26.52 13.70
C ASN A 213 0.85 -25.23 13.57
N ILE A 214 1.66 -25.17 12.54
CA ILE A 214 2.45 -24.00 12.17
C ILE A 214 2.08 -23.66 10.72
N ASN A 215 1.49 -22.49 10.51
CA ASN A 215 1.23 -21.94 9.20
C ASN A 215 2.11 -20.70 9.01
N ALA A 216 2.88 -20.66 7.95
CA ALA A 216 3.73 -19.53 7.63
C ALA A 216 3.60 -19.17 6.16
N ASN A 217 3.65 -17.88 5.86
CA ASN A 217 3.74 -17.38 4.50
C ASN A 217 4.84 -16.34 4.40
N ILE A 218 5.55 -16.37 3.29
CA ILE A 218 6.55 -15.38 2.94
C ILE A 218 6.31 -14.92 1.51
N THR A 219 6.32 -13.60 1.31
CA THR A 219 6.13 -12.98 0.00
C THR A 219 7.35 -12.14 -0.33
N PHE A 220 8.00 -12.45 -1.43
CA PHE A 220 9.01 -11.60 -2.05
C PHE A 220 8.35 -10.81 -3.16
N GLN A 221 8.38 -9.49 -3.07
CA GLN A 221 7.71 -8.60 -4.02
C GLN A 221 8.63 -7.53 -4.59
N LYS A 222 8.37 -7.16 -5.83
CA LYS A 222 9.04 -6.09 -6.54
C LYS A 222 8.04 -5.34 -7.38
N ASN A 223 8.03 -4.03 -7.27
CA ASN A 223 7.29 -3.16 -8.17
C ASN A 223 8.23 -2.24 -8.95
N LYS A 224 7.77 -1.73 -10.07
CA LYS A 224 8.50 -0.79 -10.90
C LYS A 224 7.51 0.06 -11.70
N LEU A 225 7.65 1.38 -11.61
CA LEU A 225 6.99 2.30 -12.50
C LEU A 225 7.68 2.25 -13.87
N LEU A 226 6.94 1.93 -14.92
CA LEU A 226 7.52 1.74 -16.26
C LEU A 226 7.49 3.01 -17.10
N SER A 227 6.37 3.76 -17.04
CA SER A 227 6.18 4.97 -17.84
C SER A 227 5.12 5.86 -17.21
N LEU A 228 5.29 7.17 -17.32
CA LEU A 228 4.29 8.21 -17.10
C LEU A 228 4.21 9.17 -18.30
N ASN A 229 4.48 8.67 -19.51
CA ASN A 229 4.43 9.46 -20.73
C ASN A 229 3.77 8.67 -21.86
N GLY A 230 3.28 9.36 -22.87
CA GLY A 230 2.66 8.77 -24.06
C GLY A 230 1.88 9.78 -24.90
N MET A 231 1.14 9.27 -25.86
CA MET A 231 0.35 10.07 -26.79
C MET A 231 -1.06 10.29 -26.29
N TYR A 232 -1.52 11.53 -26.36
CA TYR A 232 -2.91 11.92 -26.14
C TYR A 232 -3.36 12.85 -27.27
N ASN A 233 -4.40 12.47 -28.02
CA ASN A 233 -4.93 13.22 -29.17
C ASN A 233 -3.86 13.68 -30.17
N GLY A 234 -2.83 12.85 -30.41
CA GLY A 234 -1.75 13.16 -31.36
C GLY A 234 -0.62 14.01 -30.76
N GLU A 235 -0.75 14.49 -29.54
CA GLU A 235 0.31 15.20 -28.80
C GLU A 235 1.00 14.27 -27.79
N TYR A 236 2.31 14.44 -27.63
CA TYR A 236 3.08 13.74 -26.60
C TYR A 236 2.94 14.50 -25.28
N ILE A 237 2.37 13.82 -24.28
CA ILE A 237 2.29 14.36 -22.92
C ILE A 237 3.13 13.51 -21.96
N SER A 238 3.75 14.15 -21.00
CA SER A 238 4.60 13.54 -19.99
C SER A 238 4.30 14.15 -18.62
N ALA A 239 4.25 13.29 -17.61
CA ALA A 239 4.33 13.78 -16.24
C ALA A 239 5.76 14.20 -15.90
N SER A 240 5.93 14.92 -14.80
CA SER A 240 7.25 15.19 -14.24
C SER A 240 7.98 13.87 -13.99
N GLU A 241 9.27 13.83 -14.32
CA GLU A 241 10.11 12.69 -14.01
C GLU A 241 10.18 12.42 -12.50
N TYR A 242 10.13 13.50 -11.74
CA TYR A 242 10.13 13.51 -10.27
C TYR A 242 8.79 13.98 -9.77
N THR A 243 7.98 13.08 -9.24
CA THR A 243 6.68 13.42 -8.65
C THR A 243 6.68 13.15 -7.16
N VAL A 244 6.43 14.17 -6.36
CA VAL A 244 6.34 14.06 -4.90
C VAL A 244 5.09 13.29 -4.52
N ILE A 245 5.25 12.27 -3.64
CA ILE A 245 4.15 11.50 -3.07
C ILE A 245 3.95 11.86 -1.60
N ALA A 246 5.04 12.06 -0.86
CA ALA A 246 4.97 12.43 0.54
C ALA A 246 6.14 13.34 0.94
N GLY A 247 5.89 14.17 1.92
CA GLY A 247 6.84 15.11 2.47
C GLY A 247 6.60 15.35 3.96
N LEU A 248 7.41 16.23 4.53
CA LEU A 248 7.27 16.69 5.91
C LEU A 248 6.51 18.01 5.94
N ASP A 249 5.61 18.15 6.88
CA ASP A 249 4.90 19.38 7.18
C ASP A 249 4.50 19.46 8.65
N GLY A 250 3.76 20.52 8.99
CA GLY A 250 3.07 20.67 10.28
C GLY A 250 3.96 21.13 11.42
N ALA A 251 3.46 20.92 12.62
CA ALA A 251 3.99 21.52 13.84
C ALA A 251 5.49 21.25 14.05
N GLY A 252 6.25 22.34 14.29
CA GLY A 252 7.68 22.29 14.57
C GLY A 252 8.58 22.12 13.34
N PHE A 253 8.04 21.86 12.15
CA PHE A 253 8.85 21.76 10.94
C PHE A 253 8.89 23.12 10.21
N HIS A 254 10.08 23.65 10.02
CA HIS A 254 10.35 24.94 9.37
C HIS A 254 11.38 24.82 8.23
N GLY A 255 11.69 23.60 7.79
CA GLY A 255 12.68 23.34 6.73
C GLY A 255 12.15 23.72 5.34
N GLY A 256 13.04 24.19 4.47
CA GLY A 256 12.72 24.58 3.10
C GLY A 256 12.55 23.39 2.15
N TYR A 257 13.28 22.31 2.37
CA TYR A 257 13.22 21.08 1.57
C TYR A 257 12.57 19.97 2.37
N ASN A 258 11.31 19.75 2.10
CA ASN A 258 10.47 18.81 2.83
C ASN A 258 9.98 17.62 2.01
N ASN A 259 10.25 17.60 0.71
CA ASN A 259 9.85 16.51 -0.18
C ASN A 259 10.79 15.33 0.00
N ILE A 260 10.26 14.16 0.37
CA ILE A 260 11.03 13.00 0.80
C ILE A 260 10.78 11.79 -0.07
N VAL A 261 9.50 11.49 -0.33
CA VAL A 261 9.08 10.29 -1.06
C VAL A 261 8.61 10.68 -2.44
N TYR A 262 9.19 10.02 -3.42
CA TYR A 262 8.95 10.32 -4.83
C TYR A 262 8.47 9.11 -5.60
N GLN A 263 7.81 9.41 -6.69
CA GLN A 263 7.49 8.50 -7.77
C GLN A 263 8.39 8.86 -8.96
N ILE A 264 9.30 7.96 -9.31
CA ILE A 264 10.30 8.16 -10.37
C ILE A 264 10.19 7.03 -11.38
N VAL A 265 10.13 7.36 -12.68
CA VAL A 265 10.08 6.35 -13.75
C VAL A 265 11.35 5.48 -13.71
N GLY A 266 11.14 4.18 -13.82
CA GLY A 266 12.23 3.21 -13.72
C GLY A 266 12.54 2.73 -12.30
N GLN A 267 11.99 3.36 -11.28
CA GLN A 267 12.17 3.01 -9.86
C GLN A 267 10.94 2.30 -9.26
N PRO A 268 11.07 1.68 -8.08
CA PRO A 268 9.94 1.26 -7.28
C PRO A 268 9.03 2.43 -6.91
N LEU A 269 7.76 2.16 -6.63
CA LEU A 269 6.84 3.15 -6.11
C LEU A 269 7.25 3.54 -4.68
N GLY A 270 7.26 4.84 -4.39
CA GLY A 270 7.58 5.35 -3.06
C GLY A 270 9.07 5.22 -2.71
N VAL A 271 9.95 5.75 -3.56
CA VAL A 271 11.38 5.83 -3.25
C VAL A 271 11.69 7.09 -2.44
N PHE A 272 12.63 6.96 -1.51
CA PHE A 272 13.24 8.10 -0.84
C PHE A 272 14.28 8.72 -1.77
N TYR A 273 14.00 9.94 -2.24
CA TYR A 273 14.87 10.70 -3.12
C TYR A 273 15.40 11.91 -2.35
N LEU A 274 16.60 11.79 -1.80
CA LEU A 274 17.14 12.63 -0.75
C LEU A 274 18.56 13.10 -1.08
N PRO A 275 19.00 14.27 -0.55
CA PRO A 275 20.39 14.63 -0.47
C PRO A 275 21.16 13.68 0.45
N HIS A 276 22.41 13.35 0.11
CA HIS A 276 23.29 12.55 0.95
C HIS A 276 23.99 13.43 1.98
N CYS A 277 23.81 13.10 3.26
CA CYS A 277 24.50 13.75 4.37
C CYS A 277 25.82 13.03 4.65
N THR A 278 26.95 13.72 4.48
CA THR A 278 28.27 13.18 4.79
C THR A 278 28.66 13.33 6.27
N GLY A 279 27.95 14.19 7.00
CA GLY A 279 28.20 14.43 8.42
C GLY A 279 27.56 15.71 8.96
N LEU A 280 27.97 16.09 10.13
CA LEU A 280 27.57 17.34 10.77
C LEU A 280 28.75 18.30 10.82
N VAL A 281 28.54 19.52 10.34
CA VAL A 281 29.54 20.60 10.38
C VAL A 281 29.06 21.79 11.19
N PRO A 282 29.94 22.57 11.82
CA PRO A 282 29.55 23.76 12.56
C PRO A 282 28.74 24.74 11.69
N ASP A 283 27.65 25.28 12.22
CA ASP A 283 26.78 26.25 11.55
C ASP A 283 27.30 27.71 11.65
N GLY A 284 28.36 27.94 12.42
CA GLY A 284 28.90 29.27 12.73
C GLY A 284 28.17 30.01 13.87
N ASN A 285 27.05 29.46 14.38
CA ASN A 285 26.19 30.07 15.40
C ASN A 285 26.06 29.20 16.66
N GLY A 286 27.09 28.38 16.95
CA GLY A 286 27.14 27.53 18.12
C GLY A 286 26.28 26.25 18.00
N GLY A 287 26.02 25.77 16.80
CA GLY A 287 25.34 24.52 16.49
C GLY A 287 25.97 23.82 15.30
N TYR A 288 25.25 22.81 14.82
CA TYR A 288 25.65 21.99 13.68
C TYR A 288 24.55 22.00 12.61
N LYS A 289 24.98 21.89 11.32
CA LYS A 289 24.15 21.68 10.16
C LYS A 289 24.59 20.44 9.38
N TYR A 290 23.74 19.92 8.51
CA TYR A 290 24.10 18.81 7.66
C TYR A 290 25.12 19.24 6.58
N GLU A 291 26.20 18.50 6.43
CA GLU A 291 27.08 18.59 5.28
C GLU A 291 26.53 17.71 4.17
N ILE A 292 26.17 18.32 3.04
CA ILE A 292 25.54 17.65 1.91
C ILE A 292 26.58 17.40 0.83
N ALA A 293 26.60 16.17 0.30
CA ALA A 293 27.48 15.78 -0.79
C ALA A 293 27.07 16.50 -2.08
N ASP A 294 28.06 17.08 -2.76
CA ASP A 294 27.94 17.54 -4.14
C ASP A 294 28.14 16.31 -5.06
N LEU A 295 27.05 15.80 -5.64
CA LEU A 295 27.05 14.58 -6.44
C LEU A 295 27.41 14.82 -7.91
N ASN A 296 27.25 16.05 -8.39
CA ASN A 296 27.47 16.41 -9.80
C ASN A 296 28.68 17.33 -10.04
N GLY A 297 29.32 17.86 -8.97
CA GLY A 297 30.50 18.72 -9.05
C GLY A 297 30.21 20.19 -9.40
N GLY A 298 28.96 20.62 -9.31
CA GLY A 298 28.51 21.98 -9.62
C GLY A 298 28.32 22.89 -8.41
N GLY A 299 28.60 22.40 -7.20
CA GLY A 299 28.17 23.00 -5.94
C GLY A 299 26.79 22.48 -5.51
N VAL A 300 26.55 22.39 -4.20
CA VAL A 300 25.34 21.77 -3.67
C VAL A 300 24.08 22.47 -4.17
N ASN A 301 23.26 21.74 -4.90
CA ASN A 301 21.95 22.14 -5.41
C ASN A 301 20.91 21.07 -5.05
N LEU A 302 19.83 21.47 -4.34
CA LEU A 302 18.80 20.55 -3.85
C LEU A 302 17.55 20.49 -4.74
N GLU A 303 17.63 21.02 -5.95
CA GLU A 303 16.57 20.87 -6.96
C GLU A 303 16.45 19.42 -7.43
N ASP A 304 15.29 19.08 -8.01
CA ASP A 304 15.06 17.75 -8.55
C ASP A 304 15.99 17.46 -9.75
N GLY A 305 16.69 16.31 -9.70
CA GLY A 305 17.66 15.92 -10.73
C GLY A 305 19.09 16.35 -10.43
N GLU A 306 19.33 17.09 -9.36
CA GLU A 306 20.66 17.58 -8.97
C GLU A 306 21.27 16.70 -7.84
N ASP A 307 21.71 17.29 -6.70
CA ASP A 307 22.45 16.59 -5.65
C ASP A 307 21.56 15.72 -4.73
N ARG A 308 20.71 14.91 -5.36
CA ARG A 308 19.82 13.96 -4.71
C ARG A 308 19.97 12.58 -5.34
N TYR A 309 19.70 11.54 -4.56
CA TYR A 309 19.79 10.17 -5.02
C TYR A 309 18.67 9.28 -4.42
N VAL A 310 18.44 8.11 -5.00
CA VAL A 310 17.50 7.13 -4.47
C VAL A 310 18.15 6.40 -3.30
N ALA A 311 17.88 6.88 -2.09
CA ALA A 311 18.46 6.36 -0.84
C ALA A 311 17.80 5.07 -0.34
N GLY A 312 16.60 4.76 -0.84
CA GLY A 312 15.84 3.57 -0.44
C GLY A 312 14.41 3.60 -0.93
N GLN A 313 13.59 2.69 -0.43
CA GLN A 313 12.16 2.60 -0.76
C GLN A 313 11.33 2.40 0.50
N ALA A 314 10.12 2.98 0.52
CA ALA A 314 9.16 2.87 1.62
C ALA A 314 8.39 1.55 1.61
N MET A 315 8.25 0.91 0.44
CA MET A 315 7.53 -0.36 0.31
C MET A 315 8.45 -1.54 0.66
N PRO A 316 8.02 -2.46 1.55
CA PRO A 316 8.80 -3.64 1.88
C PRO A 316 9.02 -4.54 0.66
N LYS A 317 10.20 -5.16 0.58
CA LYS A 317 10.54 -6.18 -0.44
C LYS A 317 10.07 -7.56 -0.03
N THR A 318 10.01 -7.83 1.28
CA THR A 318 9.62 -9.12 1.84
C THR A 318 8.59 -8.92 2.94
N LEU A 319 7.52 -9.71 2.88
CA LEU A 319 6.50 -9.79 3.91
C LEU A 319 6.49 -11.20 4.51
N LEU A 320 6.35 -11.29 5.82
CA LEU A 320 6.25 -12.54 6.58
C LEU A 320 4.95 -12.55 7.38
N GLY A 321 4.25 -13.66 7.35
CA GLY A 321 3.12 -13.95 8.25
C GLY A 321 3.28 -15.35 8.83
N SER A 322 2.98 -15.56 10.10
CA SER A 322 2.97 -16.89 10.70
C SER A 322 1.93 -16.98 11.81
N ASN A 323 1.20 -18.07 11.80
CA ASN A 323 0.31 -18.46 12.90
C ASN A 323 0.76 -19.81 13.46
N ILE A 324 1.04 -19.85 14.75
CA ILE A 324 1.41 -21.04 15.49
C ILE A 324 0.27 -21.37 16.46
N SER A 325 -0.30 -22.56 16.34
CA SER A 325 -1.34 -23.02 17.26
C SER A 325 -0.95 -24.37 17.86
N PHE A 326 -1.06 -24.45 19.18
CA PHE A 326 -0.77 -25.66 19.95
C PHE A 326 -1.97 -26.01 20.82
N ARG A 327 -2.45 -27.24 20.74
CA ARG A 327 -3.51 -27.76 21.59
C ARG A 327 -2.97 -28.93 22.43
N TYR A 328 -3.27 -28.86 23.71
CA TYR A 328 -3.03 -29.94 24.67
C TYR A 328 -4.30 -30.25 25.47
N LYS A 329 -4.96 -31.33 25.13
CA LYS A 329 -6.25 -31.72 25.72
C LYS A 329 -7.27 -30.58 25.53
N ARG A 330 -7.53 -29.85 26.61
CA ARG A 330 -8.51 -28.73 26.68
C ARG A 330 -7.87 -27.35 26.64
N PHE A 331 -6.56 -27.31 26.71
CA PHE A 331 -5.81 -26.07 26.55
C PHE A 331 -5.40 -25.86 25.10
N ASP A 332 -5.46 -24.63 24.65
CA ASP A 332 -4.88 -24.21 23.40
C ASP A 332 -4.12 -22.89 23.56
N VAL A 333 -3.12 -22.73 22.72
CA VAL A 333 -2.31 -21.52 22.60
C VAL A 333 -2.26 -21.15 21.13
N SER A 334 -2.44 -19.88 20.81
CA SER A 334 -2.27 -19.34 19.46
C SER A 334 -1.42 -18.10 19.50
N LEU A 335 -0.42 -18.03 18.61
CA LEU A 335 0.49 -16.91 18.44
C LEU A 335 0.47 -16.46 16.99
N GLN A 336 0.29 -15.16 16.75
CA GLN A 336 0.39 -14.53 15.43
C GLN A 336 1.63 -13.67 15.36
N ILE A 337 2.39 -13.86 14.28
CA ILE A 337 3.61 -13.12 14.00
C ILE A 337 3.51 -12.54 12.59
N ASN A 338 3.87 -11.27 12.43
CA ASN A 338 4.02 -10.61 11.13
C ASN A 338 5.39 -9.93 11.05
N GLY A 339 5.88 -9.74 9.83
CA GLY A 339 7.13 -9.04 9.60
C GLY A 339 7.16 -8.39 8.22
N ALA A 340 7.94 -7.34 8.11
CA ALA A 340 8.22 -6.66 6.86
C ALA A 340 9.71 -6.30 6.80
N PHE A 341 10.33 -6.50 5.63
CA PHE A 341 11.77 -6.37 5.48
C PHE A 341 12.14 -5.71 4.14
N GLY A 342 13.32 -5.07 4.13
CA GLY A 342 13.92 -4.48 2.95
C GLY A 342 13.27 -3.16 2.55
N HIS A 343 12.79 -2.39 3.52
CA HIS A 343 12.28 -1.04 3.36
C HIS A 343 12.93 -0.09 4.35
N LYS A 344 12.76 1.20 4.08
CA LYS A 344 13.25 2.28 4.93
C LYS A 344 12.08 3.06 5.50
N ILE A 345 12.35 3.74 6.62
CA ILE A 345 11.47 4.71 7.25
C ILE A 345 12.23 6.02 7.39
N TYR A 346 11.61 7.11 7.01
CA TYR A 346 12.13 8.44 7.28
C TYR A 346 11.63 8.92 8.62
N ASN A 347 12.54 9.12 9.58
CA ASN A 347 12.22 9.58 10.92
C ASN A 347 12.08 11.11 10.96
N GLY A 348 10.95 11.61 10.46
CA GLY A 348 10.62 13.02 10.45
C GLY A 348 10.34 13.59 11.84
N THR A 349 9.96 12.73 12.78
CA THR A 349 9.81 13.08 14.20
C THR A 349 11.17 13.48 14.79
N SER A 350 12.21 12.68 14.54
CA SER A 350 13.56 13.01 14.98
C SER A 350 14.13 14.22 14.24
N LEU A 351 13.99 14.32 12.92
CA LEU A 351 14.41 15.52 12.18
C LEU A 351 13.84 16.80 12.82
N THR A 352 12.56 16.76 13.19
CA THR A 352 11.89 17.92 13.77
C THR A 352 12.35 18.20 15.20
N TYR A 353 12.24 17.22 16.10
CA TYR A 353 12.40 17.46 17.54
C TYR A 353 13.83 17.28 18.06
N MET A 354 14.77 16.84 17.22
CA MET A 354 16.20 16.94 17.50
C MET A 354 16.80 18.29 17.09
N ASN A 355 16.01 19.18 16.50
CA ASN A 355 16.44 20.49 16.04
C ASN A 355 16.25 21.55 17.12
N MET A 356 17.35 22.21 17.50
CA MET A 356 17.37 23.25 18.55
C MET A 356 16.69 24.56 18.11
N ASN A 357 16.49 24.80 16.80
CA ASN A 357 15.87 26.02 16.29
C ASN A 357 14.34 26.08 16.50
N ILE A 358 13.71 24.96 16.90
CA ILE A 358 12.27 24.96 17.19
C ILE A 358 11.93 25.58 18.56
N LEU A 359 12.92 25.80 19.42
CA LEU A 359 12.73 26.48 20.69
C LEU A 359 12.53 28.01 20.47
N PRO A 360 11.71 28.68 21.27
CA PRO A 360 10.91 28.16 22.40
C PRO A 360 9.50 27.67 22.01
N ASP A 361 9.13 27.69 20.72
CA ASP A 361 7.76 27.45 20.27
C ASP A 361 7.34 25.98 20.47
N TYR A 362 8.30 25.05 20.34
CA TYR A 362 8.09 23.63 20.55
C TYR A 362 9.17 23.05 21.48
N ASN A 363 8.84 21.96 22.16
CA ASN A 363 9.79 21.20 22.95
C ASN A 363 10.72 20.38 22.05
N VAL A 364 11.88 19.98 22.59
CA VAL A 364 12.88 19.16 21.91
C VAL A 364 13.06 17.81 22.62
N MET A 365 13.64 16.83 21.93
CA MET A 365 14.06 15.57 22.55
C MET A 365 15.20 15.78 23.52
N GLU A 366 15.32 14.91 24.53
CA GLU A 366 16.33 15.02 25.59
C GLU A 366 17.77 15.02 25.03
N GLU A 367 18.01 14.34 23.93
CA GLU A 367 19.30 14.25 23.26
C GLU A 367 19.65 15.48 22.40
N ALA A 368 18.67 16.29 22.03
CA ALA A 368 18.86 17.43 21.12
C ALA A 368 19.92 18.43 21.62
N PRO A 369 19.98 18.79 22.91
CA PRO A 369 21.03 19.69 23.43
C PRO A 369 22.44 19.11 23.38
N ARG A 370 22.58 17.79 23.24
CA ARG A 370 23.90 17.13 23.11
C ARG A 370 24.39 17.16 21.67
N GLN A 371 23.48 17.05 20.71
CA GLN A 371 23.82 17.07 19.29
C GLN A 371 23.86 18.48 18.71
N MET A 372 23.09 19.43 19.29
CA MET A 372 23.05 20.83 18.88
C MET A 372 22.79 21.06 17.40
N ILE A 373 21.99 20.17 16.77
CA ILE A 373 21.59 20.33 15.35
C ILE A 373 20.66 21.53 15.23
N LYS A 374 20.92 22.40 14.28
CA LYS A 374 20.16 23.62 13.97
C LYS A 374 19.74 23.68 12.50
N ASP A 375 19.53 22.54 11.90
CA ASP A 375 19.16 22.39 10.47
C ASP A 375 18.00 21.42 10.32
N GLN A 376 17.00 21.79 9.54
CA GLN A 376 15.83 20.96 9.22
C GLN A 376 15.78 20.55 7.75
N THR A 377 16.90 20.59 7.03
CA THR A 377 16.97 20.07 5.67
C THR A 377 16.74 18.56 5.68
N ALA A 378 15.76 18.10 4.90
CA ALA A 378 15.46 16.69 4.78
C ALA A 378 16.56 15.96 3.99
N THR A 379 17.50 15.34 4.70
CA THR A 379 18.60 14.52 4.17
C THR A 379 18.42 13.07 4.57
N ASP A 380 19.23 12.16 4.06
CA ASP A 380 19.24 10.74 4.44
C ASP A 380 19.78 10.47 5.84
N TYR A 381 20.21 11.50 6.61
CA TYR A 381 20.68 11.37 8.00
C TYR A 381 19.64 10.70 8.92
N TRP A 382 18.34 10.96 8.67
CA TRP A 382 17.23 10.39 9.43
C TRP A 382 16.50 9.26 8.72
N LEU A 383 17.12 8.68 7.68
CA LEU A 383 16.58 7.54 6.94
C LEU A 383 17.05 6.23 7.58
N GLU A 384 16.16 5.56 8.27
CA GLU A 384 16.44 4.35 9.04
C GLU A 384 15.95 3.07 8.37
N ASP A 385 16.46 1.91 8.79
CA ASP A 385 15.90 0.62 8.43
C ASP A 385 14.54 0.41 9.07
N GLY A 386 13.55 0.10 8.24
CA GLY A 386 12.17 -0.14 8.68
C GLY A 386 11.85 -1.60 8.99
N ASP A 387 12.84 -2.49 8.94
CA ASP A 387 12.66 -3.93 9.14
C ASP A 387 12.12 -4.24 10.51
N TYR A 388 11.12 -5.13 10.57
CA TYR A 388 10.55 -5.54 11.85
C TYR A 388 9.97 -6.95 11.84
N ILE A 389 9.85 -7.51 13.05
CA ILE A 389 9.01 -8.65 13.40
C ILE A 389 8.07 -8.20 14.52
N ASN A 390 6.77 -8.30 14.28
CA ASN A 390 5.73 -7.97 15.23
C ASN A 390 5.00 -9.22 15.71
N PHE A 391 4.85 -9.34 17.03
CA PHE A 391 4.03 -10.35 17.69
C PHE A 391 2.65 -9.75 17.96
N ASP A 392 1.71 -10.01 17.04
CA ASP A 392 0.41 -9.34 17.03
C ASP A 392 -0.44 -9.71 18.22
N TYR A 393 -0.57 -11.02 18.46
CA TYR A 393 -1.30 -11.51 19.63
C TYR A 393 -0.79 -12.86 20.11
N LEU A 394 -1.01 -13.09 21.40
CA LEU A 394 -0.92 -14.38 22.05
C LEU A 394 -2.25 -14.67 22.74
N THR A 395 -2.88 -15.79 22.40
CA THR A 395 -4.10 -16.27 23.06
C THR A 395 -3.82 -17.57 23.77
N VAL A 396 -4.30 -17.71 25.00
CA VAL A 396 -4.37 -18.96 25.75
C VAL A 396 -5.82 -19.26 26.05
N GLY A 397 -6.31 -20.41 25.60
CA GLY A 397 -7.68 -20.85 25.74
C GLY A 397 -7.81 -22.10 26.61
N TYR A 398 -8.96 -22.25 27.24
CA TYR A 398 -9.32 -23.43 28.02
C TYR A 398 -10.79 -23.79 27.82
N ASP A 399 -11.04 -25.01 27.34
CA ASP A 399 -12.39 -25.57 27.24
C ASP A 399 -12.80 -26.20 28.55
N VAL A 400 -13.76 -25.58 29.23
CA VAL A 400 -14.23 -26.00 30.57
C VAL A 400 -15.01 -27.30 30.45
N PRO A 401 -14.68 -28.34 31.23
CA PRO A 401 -15.44 -29.60 31.21
C PRO A 401 -16.83 -29.40 31.82
N LEU A 402 -17.83 -29.49 31.00
CA LEU A 402 -19.22 -29.48 31.46
C LEU A 402 -19.68 -30.91 31.74
N LYS A 403 -20.24 -31.15 32.92
CA LYS A 403 -20.87 -32.41 33.29
C LYS A 403 -22.39 -32.21 33.44
N ASN A 404 -23.18 -32.99 32.70
CA ASN A 404 -24.62 -33.08 32.81
C ASN A 404 -25.41 -31.76 32.68
N THR A 405 -25.00 -30.88 31.81
CA THR A 405 -25.74 -29.64 31.51
C THR A 405 -26.67 -29.87 30.31
N LYS A 406 -28.00 -29.61 30.51
CA LYS A 406 -29.00 -29.76 29.44
C LYS A 406 -29.06 -28.53 28.50
N PHE A 407 -28.60 -27.39 28.97
CA PHE A 407 -28.72 -26.10 28.27
C PHE A 407 -27.39 -25.56 27.75
N LEU A 408 -26.25 -25.92 28.33
CA LEU A 408 -24.94 -25.41 27.95
C LEU A 408 -24.10 -26.53 27.35
N HIS A 409 -23.83 -26.45 26.04
CA HIS A 409 -23.10 -27.45 25.29
C HIS A 409 -21.59 -27.26 25.34
N ASN A 410 -21.14 -26.01 25.37
CA ASN A 410 -19.71 -25.67 25.45
C ASN A 410 -19.50 -24.39 26.27
N MET A 411 -18.42 -24.35 27.03
CA MET A 411 -17.92 -23.16 27.73
C MET A 411 -16.43 -23.04 27.52
N ARG A 412 -15.99 -21.92 26.96
CA ARG A 412 -14.59 -21.65 26.74
C ARG A 412 -14.18 -20.34 27.39
N LEU A 413 -13.08 -20.37 28.14
CA LEU A 413 -12.37 -19.19 28.65
C LEU A 413 -11.15 -18.94 27.78
N ALA A 414 -10.89 -17.70 27.39
CA ALA A 414 -9.67 -17.35 26.68
C ALA A 414 -9.11 -16.03 27.20
N PHE A 415 -7.79 -15.97 27.30
CA PHE A 415 -7.06 -14.77 27.61
C PHE A 415 -6.16 -14.41 26.43
N THR A 416 -6.31 -13.19 25.91
CA THR A 416 -5.58 -12.69 24.75
C THR A 416 -4.82 -11.44 25.12
N ILE A 417 -3.54 -11.40 24.74
CA ILE A 417 -2.71 -10.20 24.76
C ILE A 417 -2.52 -9.78 23.30
N ASN A 418 -3.01 -8.60 22.91
CA ASN A 418 -2.75 -8.02 21.60
C ASN A 418 -1.59 -7.04 21.70
N ASN A 419 -0.88 -6.89 20.59
CA ASN A 419 0.32 -6.08 20.48
C ASN A 419 1.34 -6.49 21.56
N LEU A 420 1.74 -7.78 21.50
CA LEU A 420 2.64 -8.39 22.47
C LEU A 420 4.02 -7.72 22.44
N GLY A 421 4.51 -7.36 21.25
CA GLY A 421 5.76 -6.62 21.09
C GLY A 421 6.26 -6.63 19.67
N THR A 422 7.20 -5.73 19.39
CA THR A 422 7.85 -5.58 18.08
C THR A 422 9.36 -5.60 18.26
N ILE A 423 10.06 -6.35 17.40
CA ILE A 423 11.52 -6.35 17.28
C ILE A 423 11.84 -5.55 16.03
N SER A 424 12.58 -4.45 16.18
CA SER A 424 13.02 -3.58 15.10
C SER A 424 14.27 -2.81 15.49
N GLY A 425 15.05 -2.39 14.50
CA GLY A 425 16.15 -1.42 14.66
C GLY A 425 15.71 0.03 14.53
N TYR A 426 14.44 0.30 14.19
CA TYR A 426 13.93 1.65 14.04
C TYR A 426 13.88 2.38 15.39
N SER A 427 14.40 3.62 15.43
CA SER A 427 14.54 4.41 16.66
C SER A 427 13.27 5.15 17.11
N GLY A 428 12.27 5.29 16.23
CA GLY A 428 11.00 5.94 16.53
C GLY A 428 10.02 5.08 17.33
N LEU A 429 8.80 5.58 17.54
CA LEU A 429 7.79 4.93 18.39
C LEU A 429 7.37 3.54 17.92
N THR A 430 7.27 3.34 16.60
CA THR A 430 6.91 2.07 15.98
C THR A 430 7.32 2.04 14.51
N PRO A 431 7.83 0.90 14.00
CA PRO A 431 8.08 0.74 12.58
C PRO A 431 6.80 0.47 11.75
N LEU A 432 5.64 0.33 12.40
CA LEU A 432 4.35 0.01 11.76
C LEU A 432 3.65 1.25 11.20
N ILE A 433 4.38 2.25 10.76
CA ILE A 433 3.85 3.54 10.30
C ILE A 433 2.96 3.43 9.06
N ASN A 434 3.28 2.53 8.13
CA ASN A 434 2.52 2.34 6.89
C ASN A 434 1.13 1.70 7.10
N SER A 435 0.86 1.16 8.29
CA SER A 435 -0.46 0.61 8.65
C SER A 435 -1.41 1.65 9.25
N MET A 436 -0.91 2.83 9.56
CA MET A 436 -1.64 3.91 10.25
C MET A 436 -1.92 5.09 9.33
N THR A 437 -2.07 4.87 8.04
CA THR A 437 -2.21 5.92 7.04
C THR A 437 -3.39 6.83 7.30
N VAL A 438 -3.08 8.05 7.73
CA VAL A 438 -3.91 9.23 7.49
C VAL A 438 -3.08 10.10 6.56
N ASP A 439 -3.58 10.33 5.35
CA ASP A 439 -3.04 11.25 4.35
C ASP A 439 -1.54 11.09 3.99
N SER A 440 -1.27 10.25 2.97
CA SER A 440 -0.05 10.33 2.13
C SER A 440 1.32 10.27 2.84
N THR A 441 1.44 9.54 3.95
CA THR A 441 2.71 9.44 4.71
C THR A 441 3.51 8.16 4.42
N LEU A 442 3.45 7.66 3.19
CA LEU A 442 4.13 6.42 2.82
C LEU A 442 5.61 6.42 3.24
N GLY A 443 5.94 5.58 4.24
CA GLY A 443 7.29 5.44 4.78
C GLY A 443 7.80 6.61 5.62
N VAL A 444 6.98 7.61 5.93
CA VAL A 444 7.38 8.79 6.70
C VAL A 444 6.74 8.77 8.08
N ASP A 445 7.55 8.79 9.12
CA ASP A 445 7.10 9.11 10.48
C ASP A 445 7.06 10.63 10.64
N ASP A 446 5.86 11.20 10.52
CA ASP A 446 5.63 12.64 10.42
C ASP A 446 5.09 13.27 11.72
N LYS A 447 5.41 12.72 12.86
CA LYS A 447 4.98 13.18 14.21
C LYS A 447 3.53 12.84 14.57
N ARG A 448 2.73 12.26 13.64
CA ARG A 448 1.33 11.87 13.88
C ARG A 448 1.19 10.42 14.32
N THR A 449 2.29 9.69 14.42
CA THR A 449 2.30 8.30 14.84
C THR A 449 1.92 8.19 16.33
N TYR A 450 0.82 7.50 16.61
CA TYR A 450 0.40 7.22 17.97
C TYR A 450 0.99 5.88 18.44
N PRO A 451 1.50 5.78 19.68
CA PRO A 451 2.01 4.52 20.21
C PRO A 451 0.95 3.42 20.20
N LEU A 452 1.33 2.23 19.72
CA LEU A 452 0.44 1.07 19.74
C LEU A 452 0.14 0.65 21.18
N SER A 453 -1.14 0.57 21.53
CA SER A 453 -1.56 0.10 22.84
C SER A 453 -1.51 -1.43 22.92
N ARG A 454 -1.01 -1.94 24.06
CA ARG A 454 -1.15 -3.35 24.42
C ARG A 454 -2.48 -3.54 25.12
N THR A 455 -3.30 -4.49 24.62
CA THR A 455 -4.60 -4.79 25.22
C THR A 455 -4.63 -6.20 25.79
N TYR A 456 -5.30 -6.34 26.93
CA TYR A 456 -5.52 -7.61 27.61
C TYR A 456 -7.01 -7.90 27.60
N THR A 457 -7.39 -9.02 27.00
CA THR A 457 -8.80 -9.39 26.84
C THR A 457 -9.09 -10.73 27.51
N LEU A 458 -10.05 -10.76 28.41
CA LEU A 458 -10.63 -12.00 28.92
C LEU A 458 -11.96 -12.26 28.22
N SER A 459 -12.06 -13.41 27.56
CA SER A 459 -13.24 -13.80 26.79
C SER A 459 -13.89 -15.03 27.43
N LEU A 460 -15.22 -15.00 27.53
CA LEU A 460 -16.05 -16.13 27.90
C LEU A 460 -17.00 -16.42 26.72
N SER A 461 -16.87 -17.60 26.13
CA SER A 461 -17.75 -18.10 25.09
C SER A 461 -18.66 -19.19 25.65
N LEU A 462 -19.97 -19.03 25.50
CA LEU A 462 -20.98 -20.00 25.91
C LEU A 462 -21.78 -20.44 24.69
N ASN A 463 -21.96 -21.75 24.52
CA ASN A 463 -22.78 -22.33 23.49
C ASN A 463 -23.91 -23.13 24.13
N PHE A 464 -25.15 -22.72 23.85
CA PHE A 464 -26.37 -23.27 24.42
C PHE A 464 -27.06 -24.25 23.48
#